data_cd1c219862e878c62dbf38393e8cc982
#
_entry.id   cd1c219862e878c62dbf38393e8cc982
#
_cell.length_a   1.000
_cell.length_b   1.000
_cell.length_c   1.000
_cell.angle_alpha   90.00
_cell.angle_beta   90.00
_cell.angle_gamma   90.00
#
_symmetry.space_group_name_H-M   'P 1'
#
loop_
_entity.id
_entity.type
_entity.pdbx_description
1 polymer ?
#
loop_
_entity_poly.entity_id
_entity_poly.type
_entity_poly.pdbx_seq_one_letter_code
_entity_poly.pdbx_strand_id
1 'polypeptide(L)'
;MARVDSLRLRAGQIFCACDIDGLPLDLDSLPKDASLLRMAFAFSSSVLAQVLTLTILPLASATFLPINGSLPWPFMVFLTGAALAGFPASYLLDRLGRRSAFALGASLGLAGGILSAFALSERLYPAFLIGMLWLGMAQGFGLFYRHAGAMAGRAGGLVFGAGALGALLAPIFIGALSEKFGPLASSTILMTSGIAHLITLALAIGLPSRRIEITALTSAAQRPQMWIFAMATVIASLAWLGMNGLMARSPLAMMGCGLGLSLSAFAMAAHLSAMYWPGFTIGHVLKHIGGTITSLIGLFLLTLGGIGVLFQNEVVGFTLCLTVAGYGWGMATIGATAMLHKADQPSAVMLASHDVILFIAALTGVVIFGRF
;
A
#
# COMPACT_ATOMS: atom_id res chain seq x y z
N MET A 1 -9.40 21.22 -39.65
CA MET A 1 -10.38 20.66 -38.71
C MET A 1 -10.17 19.15 -38.66
N ALA A 2 -9.27 18.67 -37.82
CA ALA A 2 -9.00 17.23 -37.62
C ALA A 2 -9.88 16.76 -36.44
N ARG A 3 -10.77 15.80 -36.69
CA ARG A 3 -11.53 15.11 -35.65
C ARG A 3 -10.54 14.35 -34.77
N VAL A 4 -10.45 14.72 -33.53
CA VAL A 4 -9.83 13.89 -32.47
C VAL A 4 -10.80 12.76 -32.20
N ASP A 5 -10.56 11.61 -32.84
CA ASP A 5 -11.30 10.40 -32.51
C ASP A 5 -10.98 9.98 -31.07
N SER A 6 -12.04 9.81 -30.30
CA SER A 6 -12.02 9.38 -28.91
C SER A 6 -11.15 8.12 -28.74
N LEU A 7 -9.99 8.26 -28.14
CA LEU A 7 -9.13 7.15 -27.71
C LEU A 7 -9.91 6.29 -26.70
N ARG A 8 -10.37 5.12 -27.14
CA ARG A 8 -10.99 4.11 -26.27
C ARG A 8 -9.89 3.29 -25.61
N LEU A 9 -9.74 3.46 -24.32
CA LEU A 9 -8.71 2.79 -23.50
C LEU A 9 -9.22 1.45 -22.95
N ARG A 10 -8.35 0.43 -22.92
CA ARG A 10 -8.62 -0.87 -22.28
C ARG A 10 -8.56 -0.78 -20.75
N ALA A 11 -9.39 -1.57 -20.04
CA ALA A 11 -9.17 -1.83 -18.62
C ALA A 11 -7.79 -2.50 -18.45
N GLY A 12 -6.90 -1.89 -17.66
CA GLY A 12 -5.50 -2.33 -17.53
C GLY A 12 -4.50 -1.64 -18.45
N GLN A 13 -4.93 -0.85 -19.44
CA GLN A 13 -4.04 -0.04 -20.25
C GLN A 13 -3.74 1.28 -19.57
N ILE A 14 -2.47 1.52 -19.30
CA ILE A 14 -1.96 2.71 -18.64
C ILE A 14 -1.27 3.58 -19.69
N PHE A 15 -1.83 4.77 -19.96
CA PHE A 15 -1.10 5.80 -20.67
C PHE A 15 -0.30 6.65 -19.68
N CYS A 16 1.01 6.64 -19.77
CA CYS A 16 1.81 7.76 -19.34
C CYS A 16 1.69 8.84 -20.43
N ALA A 17 0.62 9.61 -20.43
CA ALA A 17 0.62 10.89 -21.11
C ALA A 17 1.53 11.81 -20.28
N CYS A 18 2.83 11.76 -20.54
CA CYS A 18 3.72 12.83 -20.18
C CYS A 18 3.34 14.01 -21.06
N ASP A 19 2.45 14.85 -20.59
CA ASP A 19 2.21 16.14 -21.21
C ASP A 19 3.49 16.96 -21.05
N ILE A 20 4.15 17.23 -22.18
CA ILE A 20 5.51 17.77 -22.24
C ILE A 20 5.49 19.28 -21.94
N ASP A 21 4.31 19.87 -21.89
CA ASP A 21 4.15 21.30 -21.72
C ASP A 21 3.96 21.67 -20.26
N GLY A 22 5.00 22.33 -19.72
CA GLY A 22 5.16 22.74 -18.33
C GLY A 22 4.15 23.75 -17.79
N LEU A 23 2.87 23.45 -17.86
CA LEU A 23 1.82 24.27 -17.26
C LEU A 23 1.73 24.05 -15.74
N PRO A 24 1.52 25.12 -14.94
CA PRO A 24 1.27 25.00 -13.52
C PRO A 24 0.03 24.13 -13.28
N LEU A 25 -0.03 23.50 -12.12
CA LEU A 25 -1.21 22.73 -11.66
C LEU A 25 -2.44 23.65 -11.71
N ASP A 26 -3.14 23.62 -12.83
CA ASP A 26 -4.47 24.19 -12.91
C ASP A 26 -5.42 23.18 -12.23
N LEU A 27 -5.81 23.48 -11.00
CA LEU A 27 -6.75 22.68 -10.24
C LEU A 27 -8.13 22.58 -10.94
N ASP A 28 -8.43 23.48 -11.86
CA ASP A 28 -9.66 23.46 -12.67
C ASP A 28 -9.57 22.48 -13.85
N SER A 29 -8.36 22.06 -14.23
CA SER A 29 -8.11 21.04 -15.27
C SER A 29 -8.07 19.61 -14.74
N LEU A 30 -8.21 19.41 -13.42
CA LEU A 30 -8.39 18.07 -12.86
C LEU A 30 -9.68 17.48 -13.45
N PRO A 31 -9.62 16.23 -13.97
CA PRO A 31 -10.85 15.58 -14.42
C PRO A 31 -11.88 15.70 -13.30
N LYS A 32 -13.00 16.40 -13.56
CA LYS A 32 -14.16 16.50 -12.66
C LYS A 32 -14.84 15.13 -12.50
N ASP A 33 -14.05 14.08 -12.55
CA ASP A 33 -14.50 12.70 -12.54
C ASP A 33 -14.65 12.28 -11.07
N ALA A 34 -15.90 12.24 -10.62
CA ALA A 34 -16.25 11.72 -9.29
C ALA A 34 -15.62 10.33 -9.00
N SER A 35 -15.19 9.62 -10.05
CA SER A 35 -14.50 8.34 -9.94
C SER A 35 -13.11 8.45 -9.33
N LEU A 36 -12.36 9.52 -9.63
CA LEU A 36 -11.01 9.73 -9.08
C LEU A 36 -11.07 10.02 -7.58
N LEU A 37 -11.97 10.91 -7.16
CA LEU A 37 -12.18 11.22 -5.75
C LEU A 37 -12.63 9.97 -4.98
N ARG A 38 -13.55 9.17 -5.54
CA ARG A 38 -13.97 7.91 -4.93
C ARG A 38 -12.81 6.93 -4.78
N MET A 39 -11.93 6.83 -5.78
CA MET A 39 -10.72 6.01 -5.69
C MET A 39 -9.77 6.52 -4.61
N ALA A 40 -9.55 7.83 -4.53
CA ALA A 40 -8.70 8.44 -3.51
C ALA A 40 -9.23 8.18 -2.08
N PHE A 41 -10.52 8.39 -1.85
CA PHE A 41 -11.15 8.09 -0.56
C PHE A 41 -11.19 6.60 -0.25
N ALA A 42 -11.46 5.74 -1.24
CA ALA A 42 -11.43 4.29 -1.06
C ALA A 42 -10.02 3.81 -0.68
N PHE A 43 -9.00 4.32 -1.36
CA PHE A 43 -7.62 4.01 -1.02
C PHE A 43 -7.23 4.54 0.36
N SER A 44 -7.59 5.79 0.70
CA SER A 44 -7.36 6.37 2.03
C SER A 44 -7.98 5.52 3.14
N SER A 45 -9.24 5.08 2.97
CA SER A 45 -9.93 4.21 3.93
C SER A 45 -9.29 2.82 4.02
N SER A 46 -8.83 2.26 2.89
CA SER A 46 -8.07 0.99 2.87
C SER A 46 -6.74 1.11 3.61
N VAL A 47 -6.03 2.24 3.45
CA VAL A 47 -4.79 2.50 4.18
C VAL A 47 -5.05 2.71 5.66
N LEU A 48 -6.13 3.41 6.04
CA LEU A 48 -6.54 3.50 7.45
C LEU A 48 -6.73 2.11 8.06
N ALA A 49 -7.47 1.23 7.38
CA ALA A 49 -7.66 -0.16 7.83
C ALA A 49 -6.34 -0.92 7.98
N GLN A 50 -5.44 -0.77 7.02
CA GLN A 50 -4.10 -1.37 7.07
C GLN A 50 -3.31 -0.88 8.29
N VAL A 51 -3.27 0.43 8.53
CA VAL A 51 -2.51 1.03 9.64
C VAL A 51 -3.07 0.57 10.98
N LEU A 52 -4.40 0.56 11.14
CA LEU A 52 -5.06 0.03 12.34
C LEU A 52 -4.65 -1.43 12.59
N THR A 53 -4.68 -2.26 11.56
CA THR A 53 -4.29 -3.68 11.64
C THR A 53 -2.82 -3.84 12.02
N LEU A 54 -1.90 -3.20 11.29
CA LEU A 54 -0.46 -3.37 11.47
C LEU A 54 0.04 -2.83 12.81
N THR A 55 -0.57 -1.77 13.35
CA THR A 55 -0.19 -1.20 14.64
C THR A 55 -0.53 -2.15 15.79
N ILE A 56 -1.65 -2.87 15.70
CA ILE A 56 -2.08 -3.81 16.75
C ILE A 56 -1.43 -5.18 16.61
N LEU A 57 -0.93 -5.51 15.43
CA LEU A 57 -0.46 -6.85 15.11
C LEU A 57 0.63 -7.39 16.04
N PRO A 58 1.67 -6.63 16.47
CA PRO A 58 2.65 -7.11 17.45
C PRO A 58 2.01 -7.44 18.80
N LEU A 59 1.14 -6.57 19.28
CA LEU A 59 0.44 -6.76 20.57
C LEU A 59 -0.54 -7.94 20.52
N ALA A 60 -1.30 -8.06 19.44
CA ALA A 60 -2.19 -9.20 19.22
C ALA A 60 -1.43 -10.52 19.11
N SER A 61 -0.26 -10.51 18.46
CA SER A 61 0.60 -11.69 18.36
C SER A 61 1.10 -12.15 19.73
N ALA A 62 1.47 -11.21 20.60
CA ALA A 62 1.92 -11.50 21.98
C ALA A 62 0.83 -12.14 22.84
N THR A 63 -0.46 -11.98 22.50
CA THR A 63 -1.57 -12.62 23.21
C THR A 63 -1.59 -14.15 22.99
N PHE A 64 -1.08 -14.61 21.86
CA PHE A 64 -1.14 -16.03 21.47
C PHE A 64 0.19 -16.75 21.61
N LEU A 65 1.32 -16.06 21.44
CA LEU A 65 2.63 -16.66 21.34
C LEU A 65 3.62 -15.98 22.28
N PRO A 66 4.54 -16.73 22.93
CA PRO A 66 5.63 -16.13 23.66
C PRO A 66 6.51 -15.30 22.71
N ILE A 67 6.90 -14.11 23.15
CA ILE A 67 7.62 -13.14 22.31
C ILE A 67 9.06 -13.61 21.99
N ASN A 68 9.66 -14.41 22.87
CA ASN A 68 11.08 -14.77 22.76
C ASN A 68 11.36 -15.79 21.64
N GLY A 69 12.03 -15.33 20.58
CA GLY A 69 12.55 -16.18 19.49
C GLY A 69 11.52 -16.64 18.47
N SER A 70 10.26 -16.23 18.58
CA SER A 70 9.22 -16.62 17.62
C SER A 70 9.20 -15.69 16.40
N LEU A 71 8.91 -16.26 15.24
CA LEU A 71 8.61 -15.48 14.03
C LEU A 71 7.25 -14.78 14.22
N PRO A 72 7.08 -13.57 13.65
CA PRO A 72 5.80 -12.85 13.71
C PRO A 72 4.77 -13.47 12.74
N TRP A 73 4.34 -14.70 13.01
CA TRP A 73 3.45 -15.48 12.16
C TRP A 73 2.21 -14.72 11.66
N PRO A 74 1.48 -13.95 12.49
CA PRO A 74 0.33 -13.20 11.99
C PRO A 74 0.69 -12.19 10.91
N PHE A 75 1.85 -11.52 11.03
CA PHE A 75 2.35 -10.60 10.00
C PHE A 75 2.77 -11.34 8.73
N MET A 76 3.44 -12.48 8.88
CA MET A 76 3.81 -13.32 7.74
C MET A 76 2.57 -13.84 6.99
N VAL A 77 1.54 -14.27 7.69
CA VAL A 77 0.26 -14.71 7.09
C VAL A 77 -0.44 -13.55 6.38
N PHE A 78 -0.43 -12.35 6.97
CA PHE A 78 -0.94 -11.15 6.33
C PHE A 78 -0.21 -10.87 5.00
N LEU A 79 1.13 -10.87 4.97
CA LEU A 79 1.90 -10.67 3.75
C LEU A 79 1.70 -11.79 2.72
N THR A 80 1.53 -13.03 3.19
CA THR A 80 1.19 -14.16 2.33
C THR A 80 -0.17 -13.95 1.66
N GLY A 81 -1.18 -13.48 2.41
CA GLY A 81 -2.47 -13.10 1.86
C GLY A 81 -2.36 -12.04 0.78
N ALA A 82 -1.53 -11.02 1.02
CA ALA A 82 -1.30 -9.95 0.05
C ALA A 82 -0.63 -10.47 -1.24
N ALA A 83 0.35 -11.37 -1.12
CA ALA A 83 0.97 -12.03 -2.27
C ALA A 83 -0.05 -12.86 -3.06
N LEU A 84 -0.86 -13.67 -2.39
CA LEU A 84 -1.89 -14.50 -3.02
C LEU A 84 -2.94 -13.67 -3.78
N ALA A 85 -3.19 -12.44 -3.37
CA ALA A 85 -4.14 -11.55 -4.04
C ALA A 85 -3.62 -10.98 -5.38
N GLY A 86 -2.31 -10.98 -5.65
CA GLY A 86 -1.72 -10.32 -6.80
C GLY A 86 -2.32 -10.77 -8.14
N PHE A 87 -2.37 -12.08 -8.41
CA PHE A 87 -2.96 -12.60 -9.65
C PHE A 87 -4.49 -12.42 -9.71
N PRO A 88 -5.29 -12.79 -8.69
CA PRO A 88 -6.72 -12.53 -8.69
C PRO A 88 -7.07 -11.04 -8.88
N ALA A 89 -6.36 -10.13 -8.21
CA ALA A 89 -6.60 -8.70 -8.32
C ALA A 89 -6.36 -8.21 -9.75
N SER A 90 -5.22 -8.56 -10.34
CA SER A 90 -4.88 -8.19 -11.70
C SER A 90 -5.87 -8.76 -12.72
N TYR A 91 -6.22 -10.05 -12.59
CA TYR A 91 -7.19 -10.71 -13.45
C TYR A 91 -8.58 -10.07 -13.38
N LEU A 92 -9.07 -9.80 -12.17
CA LEU A 92 -10.39 -9.18 -12.01
C LEU A 92 -10.41 -7.74 -12.52
N LEU A 93 -9.33 -6.98 -12.33
CA LEU A 93 -9.20 -5.62 -12.90
C LEU A 93 -9.27 -5.64 -14.41
N ASP A 94 -8.59 -6.59 -15.05
CA ASP A 94 -8.57 -6.75 -16.51
C ASP A 94 -9.93 -7.23 -17.06
N ARG A 95 -10.56 -8.22 -16.42
CA ARG A 95 -11.78 -8.87 -16.93
C ARG A 95 -13.07 -8.22 -16.50
N LEU A 96 -13.17 -7.80 -15.24
CA LEU A 96 -14.41 -7.31 -14.63
C LEU A 96 -14.34 -5.83 -14.24
N GLY A 97 -13.15 -5.20 -14.35
CA GLY A 97 -12.95 -3.79 -14.09
C GLY A 97 -12.76 -3.45 -12.61
N ARG A 98 -12.56 -2.15 -12.36
CA ARG A 98 -12.18 -1.60 -11.04
C ARG A 98 -13.21 -1.88 -9.96
N ARG A 99 -14.51 -1.73 -10.29
CA ARG A 99 -15.60 -1.93 -9.34
C ARG A 99 -15.56 -3.31 -8.70
N SER A 100 -15.52 -4.36 -9.51
CA SER A 100 -15.57 -5.76 -9.04
C SER A 100 -14.30 -6.14 -8.28
N ALA A 101 -13.13 -5.75 -8.78
CA ALA A 101 -11.87 -6.08 -8.14
C ALA A 101 -11.75 -5.42 -6.76
N PHE A 102 -11.98 -4.10 -6.67
CA PHE A 102 -11.85 -3.39 -5.40
C PHE A 102 -12.96 -3.73 -4.41
N ALA A 103 -14.18 -4.02 -4.89
CA ALA A 103 -15.26 -4.48 -4.03
C ALA A 103 -14.95 -5.83 -3.40
N LEU A 104 -14.39 -6.80 -4.16
CA LEU A 104 -13.97 -8.08 -3.59
C LEU A 104 -12.86 -7.89 -2.55
N GLY A 105 -11.81 -7.12 -2.86
CA GLY A 105 -10.75 -6.83 -1.91
C GLY A 105 -11.28 -6.22 -0.61
N ALA A 106 -12.17 -5.23 -0.71
CA ALA A 106 -12.78 -4.59 0.45
C ALA A 106 -13.70 -5.54 1.24
N SER A 107 -14.43 -6.45 0.57
CA SER A 107 -15.24 -7.48 1.24
C SER A 107 -14.39 -8.46 2.04
N LEU A 108 -13.24 -8.87 1.50
CA LEU A 108 -12.27 -9.69 2.23
C LEU A 108 -11.71 -8.94 3.44
N GLY A 109 -11.41 -7.65 3.30
CA GLY A 109 -10.94 -6.81 4.40
C GLY A 109 -11.99 -6.65 5.51
N LEU A 110 -13.25 -6.41 5.16
CA LEU A 110 -14.36 -6.36 6.11
C LEU A 110 -14.50 -7.68 6.88
N ALA A 111 -14.57 -8.79 6.17
CA ALA A 111 -14.70 -10.11 6.78
C ALA A 111 -13.46 -10.46 7.62
N GLY A 112 -12.27 -10.14 7.14
CA GLY A 112 -11.01 -10.34 7.86
C GLY A 112 -10.93 -9.53 9.15
N GLY A 113 -11.34 -8.26 9.13
CA GLY A 113 -11.38 -7.40 10.32
C GLY A 113 -12.35 -7.92 11.37
N ILE A 114 -13.57 -8.30 10.98
CA ILE A 114 -14.57 -8.90 11.89
C ILE A 114 -14.06 -10.22 12.48
N LEU A 115 -13.56 -11.11 11.64
CA LEU A 115 -13.05 -12.42 12.07
C LEU A 115 -11.87 -12.27 13.02
N SER A 116 -10.92 -11.36 12.71
CA SER A 116 -9.76 -11.13 13.57
C SER A 116 -10.14 -10.53 14.93
N ALA A 117 -11.09 -9.59 14.94
CA ALA A 117 -11.60 -9.00 16.18
C ALA A 117 -12.25 -10.05 17.06
N PHE A 118 -13.13 -10.87 16.52
CA PHE A 118 -13.77 -11.99 17.22
C PHE A 118 -12.75 -13.02 17.71
N ALA A 119 -11.85 -13.45 16.82
CA ALA A 119 -10.84 -14.45 17.14
C ALA A 119 -9.87 -13.98 18.25
N LEU A 120 -9.55 -12.69 18.29
CA LEU A 120 -8.72 -12.13 19.35
C LEU A 120 -9.46 -12.10 20.68
N SER A 121 -10.74 -11.73 20.71
CA SER A 121 -11.55 -11.73 21.96
C SER A 121 -11.74 -13.14 22.52
N GLU A 122 -11.97 -14.13 21.67
CA GLU A 122 -12.18 -15.52 22.04
C GLU A 122 -10.87 -16.34 22.14
N ARG A 123 -9.72 -15.72 21.90
CA ARG A 123 -8.38 -16.36 21.90
C ARG A 123 -8.28 -17.55 20.93
N LEU A 124 -8.91 -17.44 19.76
CA LEU A 124 -8.93 -18.48 18.72
C LEU A 124 -7.82 -18.23 17.70
N TYR A 125 -6.59 -18.69 17.97
CA TYR A 125 -5.43 -18.42 17.15
C TYR A 125 -5.58 -18.81 15.66
N PRO A 126 -6.09 -20.02 15.28
CA PRO A 126 -6.29 -20.38 13.88
C PRO A 126 -7.25 -19.43 13.14
N ALA A 127 -8.35 -19.04 13.78
CA ALA A 127 -9.30 -18.10 13.23
C ALA A 127 -8.68 -16.69 13.06
N PHE A 128 -7.83 -16.28 14.02
CA PHE A 128 -7.06 -15.04 13.90
C PHE A 128 -6.14 -15.04 12.68
N LEU A 129 -5.43 -16.15 12.42
CA LEU A 129 -4.57 -16.28 11.22
C LEU A 129 -5.39 -16.22 9.92
N ILE A 130 -6.58 -16.82 9.87
CA ILE A 130 -7.48 -16.71 8.70
C ILE A 130 -7.92 -15.26 8.50
N GLY A 131 -8.27 -14.56 9.57
CA GLY A 131 -8.60 -13.13 9.50
C GLY A 131 -7.43 -12.28 8.98
N MET A 132 -6.19 -12.55 9.44
CA MET A 132 -4.98 -11.89 8.94
C MET A 132 -4.73 -12.20 7.46
N LEU A 133 -4.98 -13.44 7.02
CA LEU A 133 -4.88 -13.81 5.60
C LEU A 133 -5.82 -12.97 4.73
N TRP A 134 -7.09 -12.82 5.15
CA TRP A 134 -8.09 -12.05 4.41
C TRP A 134 -7.79 -10.55 4.44
N LEU A 135 -7.33 -10.00 5.56
CA LEU A 135 -6.86 -8.60 5.64
C LEU A 135 -5.64 -8.39 4.73
N GLY A 136 -4.73 -9.36 4.67
CA GLY A 136 -3.61 -9.35 3.74
C GLY A 136 -4.06 -9.38 2.27
N MET A 137 -5.03 -10.23 1.93
CA MET A 137 -5.60 -10.25 0.57
C MET A 137 -6.23 -8.88 0.22
N ALA A 138 -6.96 -8.27 1.15
CA ALA A 138 -7.51 -6.93 0.96
C ALA A 138 -6.41 -5.89 0.67
N GLN A 139 -5.27 -5.99 1.38
CA GLN A 139 -4.09 -5.16 1.13
C GLN A 139 -3.52 -5.38 -0.27
N GLY A 140 -3.41 -6.63 -0.73
CA GLY A 140 -2.96 -6.95 -2.08
C GLY A 140 -3.85 -6.32 -3.15
N PHE A 141 -5.19 -6.43 -3.01
CA PHE A 141 -6.13 -5.71 -3.87
C PHE A 141 -5.99 -4.18 -3.76
N GLY A 142 -5.79 -3.66 -2.55
CA GLY A 142 -5.62 -2.23 -2.28
C GLY A 142 -4.42 -1.62 -2.99
N LEU A 143 -3.33 -2.37 -3.13
CA LEU A 143 -2.15 -1.86 -3.83
C LEU A 143 -2.38 -1.63 -5.34
N PHE A 144 -3.33 -2.31 -5.95
CA PHE A 144 -3.69 -2.05 -7.34
C PHE A 144 -4.36 -0.67 -7.58
N TYR A 145 -4.78 0.04 -6.52
CA TYR A 145 -5.19 1.44 -6.66
C TYR A 145 -4.07 2.32 -7.23
N ARG A 146 -2.79 2.04 -6.93
CA ARG A 146 -1.65 2.76 -7.51
C ARG A 146 -1.55 2.56 -9.02
N HIS A 147 -1.78 1.33 -9.51
CA HIS A 147 -1.79 1.04 -10.93
C HIS A 147 -3.00 1.66 -11.63
N ALA A 148 -4.17 1.55 -11.03
CA ALA A 148 -5.38 2.17 -11.53
C ALA A 148 -5.28 3.71 -11.53
N GLY A 149 -4.58 4.28 -10.55
CA GLY A 149 -4.30 5.71 -10.45
C GLY A 149 -3.27 6.17 -11.47
N ALA A 150 -2.20 5.40 -11.72
CA ALA A 150 -1.16 5.73 -12.68
C ALA A 150 -1.72 5.98 -14.10
N MET A 151 -2.86 5.36 -14.43
CA MET A 151 -3.60 5.61 -15.68
C MET A 151 -4.11 7.05 -15.83
N ALA A 152 -4.27 7.77 -14.73
CA ALA A 152 -4.77 9.13 -14.72
C ALA A 152 -3.63 10.19 -14.69
N GLY A 153 -2.38 9.82 -14.97
CA GLY A 153 -1.24 10.71 -14.96
C GLY A 153 -1.01 11.38 -13.58
N ARG A 154 -0.96 12.71 -13.52
CA ARG A 154 -0.80 13.46 -12.26
C ARG A 154 -1.89 13.14 -11.23
N ALA A 155 -3.12 12.88 -11.69
CA ALA A 155 -4.23 12.52 -10.82
C ALA A 155 -4.02 11.17 -10.13
N GLY A 156 -3.23 10.28 -10.70
CA GLY A 156 -2.85 9.01 -10.09
C GLY A 156 -1.99 9.16 -8.84
N GLY A 157 -1.10 10.14 -8.83
CA GLY A 157 -0.34 10.49 -7.64
C GLY A 157 -1.26 10.89 -6.48
N LEU A 158 -2.36 11.62 -6.74
CA LEU A 158 -3.34 11.99 -5.72
C LEU A 158 -4.03 10.78 -5.09
N VAL A 159 -4.36 9.75 -5.89
CA VAL A 159 -4.94 8.51 -5.35
C VAL A 159 -3.99 7.84 -4.36
N PHE A 160 -2.71 7.69 -4.75
CA PHE A 160 -1.71 7.11 -3.85
C PHE A 160 -1.43 8.02 -2.64
N GLY A 161 -1.29 9.33 -2.85
CA GLY A 161 -1.07 10.32 -1.80
C GLY A 161 -2.20 10.37 -0.77
N ALA A 162 -3.44 10.12 -1.19
CA ALA A 162 -4.59 10.06 -0.28
C ALA A 162 -4.43 9.01 0.83
N GLY A 163 -3.59 7.99 0.62
CA GLY A 163 -3.21 7.04 1.66
C GLY A 163 -2.59 7.70 2.89
N ALA A 164 -1.85 8.82 2.72
CA ALA A 164 -1.29 9.56 3.84
C ALA A 164 -2.36 10.08 4.81
N LEU A 165 -3.54 10.49 4.30
CA LEU A 165 -4.65 10.94 5.13
C LEU A 165 -5.21 9.79 5.98
N GLY A 166 -5.37 8.61 5.38
CA GLY A 166 -5.79 7.41 6.11
C GLY A 166 -4.80 7.05 7.23
N ALA A 167 -3.51 7.12 6.94
CA ALA A 167 -2.46 6.86 7.93
C ALA A 167 -2.46 7.89 9.08
N LEU A 168 -2.69 9.17 8.79
CA LEU A 168 -2.77 10.24 9.80
C LEU A 168 -4.00 10.12 10.73
N LEU A 169 -5.09 9.52 10.24
CA LEU A 169 -6.28 9.31 11.06
C LEU A 169 -6.14 8.14 12.04
N ALA A 170 -5.29 7.17 11.74
CA ALA A 170 -5.18 5.94 12.54
C ALA A 170 -4.82 6.19 14.02
N PRO A 171 -3.83 7.04 14.40
CA PRO A 171 -3.51 7.27 15.82
C PRO A 171 -4.67 7.90 16.59
N ILE A 172 -5.52 8.69 15.94
CA ILE A 172 -6.70 9.28 16.56
C ILE A 172 -7.67 8.16 16.97
N PHE A 173 -7.96 7.22 16.05
CA PHE A 173 -8.80 6.06 16.36
C PHE A 173 -8.15 5.16 17.41
N ILE A 174 -6.85 4.87 17.30
CA ILE A 174 -6.13 4.01 18.24
C ILE A 174 -6.19 4.63 19.64
N GLY A 175 -5.90 5.92 19.79
CA GLY A 175 -5.95 6.62 21.07
C GLY A 175 -7.34 6.59 21.69
N ALA A 176 -8.36 7.03 20.95
CA ALA A 176 -9.74 7.08 21.43
C ALA A 176 -10.30 5.69 21.81
N LEU A 177 -9.99 4.66 21.00
CA LEU A 177 -10.45 3.29 21.27
C LEU A 177 -9.69 2.66 22.44
N SER A 178 -8.40 2.95 22.59
CA SER A 178 -7.59 2.46 23.71
C SER A 178 -8.07 3.05 25.04
N GLU A 179 -8.38 4.34 25.07
CA GLU A 179 -8.92 5.00 26.26
C GLU A 179 -10.30 4.46 26.64
N LYS A 180 -11.19 4.31 25.63
CA LYS A 180 -12.60 3.94 25.86
C LYS A 180 -12.78 2.46 26.19
N PHE A 181 -12.02 1.55 25.59
CA PHE A 181 -12.25 0.10 25.65
C PHE A 181 -11.21 -0.67 26.44
N GLY A 182 -10.11 -0.04 26.86
CA GLY A 182 -9.10 -0.66 27.72
C GLY A 182 -8.61 -2.03 27.22
N PRO A 183 -8.86 -3.12 27.98
CA PRO A 183 -8.40 -4.46 27.57
C PRO A 183 -8.99 -4.97 26.24
N LEU A 184 -10.15 -4.47 25.83
CA LEU A 184 -10.81 -4.83 24.57
C LEU A 184 -10.37 -3.94 23.40
N ALA A 185 -9.46 -2.98 23.63
CA ALA A 185 -9.03 -2.02 22.60
C ALA A 185 -8.51 -2.71 21.35
N SER A 186 -7.67 -3.74 21.48
CA SER A 186 -7.08 -4.43 20.33
C SER A 186 -8.15 -5.08 19.43
N SER A 187 -9.13 -5.76 20.00
CA SER A 187 -10.26 -6.34 19.24
C SER A 187 -11.11 -5.24 18.59
N THR A 188 -11.36 -4.15 19.32
CA THR A 188 -12.15 -3.02 18.81
C THR A 188 -11.43 -2.30 17.67
N ILE A 189 -10.11 -2.15 17.73
CA ILE A 189 -9.30 -1.56 16.66
C ILE A 189 -9.35 -2.45 15.40
N LEU A 190 -9.28 -3.78 15.54
CA LEU A 190 -9.45 -4.69 14.40
C LEU A 190 -10.86 -4.65 13.82
N MET A 191 -11.89 -4.53 14.66
CA MET A 191 -13.27 -4.31 14.20
C MET A 191 -13.37 -2.99 13.42
N THR A 192 -12.73 -1.92 13.90
CA THR A 192 -12.69 -0.61 13.21
C THR A 192 -11.95 -0.69 11.88
N SER A 193 -10.92 -1.53 11.77
CA SER A 193 -10.28 -1.86 10.47
C SER A 193 -11.30 -2.49 9.51
N GLY A 194 -12.13 -3.44 9.98
CA GLY A 194 -13.22 -4.00 9.19
C GLY A 194 -14.23 -2.93 8.74
N ILE A 195 -14.62 -2.02 9.62
CA ILE A 195 -15.52 -0.89 9.29
C ILE A 195 -14.89 0.04 8.23
N ALA A 196 -13.59 0.32 8.32
CA ALA A 196 -12.89 1.09 7.28
C ALA A 196 -12.93 0.37 5.92
N HIS A 197 -12.81 -0.96 5.90
CA HIS A 197 -13.02 -1.73 4.68
C HIS A 197 -14.49 -1.71 4.19
N LEU A 198 -15.48 -1.61 5.07
CA LEU A 198 -16.87 -1.40 4.67
C LEU A 198 -17.05 -0.05 3.94
N ILE A 199 -16.40 1.01 4.42
CA ILE A 199 -16.37 2.30 3.73
C ILE A 199 -15.69 2.15 2.36
N THR A 200 -14.54 1.46 2.31
CA THR A 200 -13.85 1.14 1.04
C THR A 200 -14.78 0.39 0.07
N LEU A 201 -15.55 -0.59 0.56
CA LEU A 201 -16.52 -1.36 -0.23
C LEU A 201 -17.63 -0.46 -0.80
N ALA A 202 -18.23 0.38 0.02
CA ALA A 202 -19.26 1.31 -0.41
C ALA A 202 -18.77 2.26 -1.51
N LEU A 203 -17.55 2.79 -1.37
CA LEU A 203 -16.91 3.64 -2.37
C LEU A 203 -16.55 2.85 -3.65
N ALA A 204 -16.07 1.60 -3.52
CA ALA A 204 -15.72 0.76 -4.66
C ALA A 204 -16.95 0.36 -5.50
N ILE A 205 -18.09 0.06 -4.86
CA ILE A 205 -19.34 -0.23 -5.54
C ILE A 205 -19.83 1.00 -6.36
N GLY A 206 -19.55 2.21 -5.91
CA GLY A 206 -19.84 3.43 -6.63
C GLY A 206 -18.92 3.74 -7.82
N LEU A 207 -17.90 2.94 -8.08
CA LEU A 207 -17.03 3.11 -9.25
C LEU A 207 -17.75 2.66 -10.53
N PRO A 208 -17.43 3.28 -11.69
CA PRO A 208 -18.01 2.85 -12.96
C PRO A 208 -17.68 1.40 -13.28
N SER A 209 -18.68 0.63 -13.68
CA SER A 209 -18.55 -0.77 -14.09
C SER A 209 -18.07 -0.94 -15.54
N ARG A 210 -17.44 0.07 -16.14
CA ARG A 210 -17.07 0.04 -17.54
C ARG A 210 -16.12 -1.13 -17.83
N ARG A 211 -16.60 -2.13 -18.56
CA ARG A 211 -15.79 -2.88 -19.51
C ARG A 211 -15.26 -1.87 -20.53
N ILE A 212 -13.97 -1.69 -20.57
CA ILE A 212 -13.36 -0.98 -21.69
C ILE A 212 -13.29 -2.01 -22.81
N GLU A 213 -14.22 -1.93 -23.77
CA GLU A 213 -14.15 -2.75 -24.98
C GLU A 213 -12.86 -2.42 -25.74
N ILE A 214 -12.08 -3.44 -25.93
CA ILE A 214 -10.82 -3.36 -26.64
C ILE A 214 -11.14 -3.43 -28.13
N THR A 215 -11.08 -2.33 -28.80
CA THR A 215 -10.82 -2.37 -30.23
C THR A 215 -9.34 -2.72 -30.40
N ALA A 216 -9.06 -3.91 -30.90
CA ALA A 216 -7.73 -4.35 -31.25
C ALA A 216 -7.19 -3.44 -32.36
N LEU A 217 -6.54 -2.36 -31.98
CA LEU A 217 -5.58 -1.73 -32.86
C LEU A 217 -4.35 -2.64 -32.79
N THR A 218 -4.12 -3.38 -33.85
CA THR A 218 -2.87 -4.07 -34.15
C THR A 218 -1.76 -3.05 -34.32
N SER A 219 -1.34 -2.45 -33.23
CA SER A 219 0.00 -1.86 -33.15
C SER A 219 0.94 -3.06 -33.01
N ALA A 220 1.91 -3.15 -33.91
CA ALA A 220 2.97 -4.15 -33.85
C ALA A 220 3.47 -4.20 -32.40
N ALA A 221 3.27 -5.36 -31.75
CA ALA A 221 3.56 -5.56 -30.35
C ALA A 221 5.05 -5.30 -30.13
N GLN A 222 5.38 -4.10 -29.65
CA GLN A 222 6.72 -3.82 -29.16
C GLN A 222 6.97 -4.81 -28.02
N ARG A 223 8.06 -5.54 -28.10
CA ARG A 223 8.42 -6.53 -27.06
C ARG A 223 8.63 -5.76 -25.76
N PRO A 224 7.94 -6.18 -24.66
CA PRO A 224 8.15 -5.54 -23.37
C PRO A 224 9.65 -5.53 -23.07
N GLN A 225 10.17 -4.37 -22.66
CA GLN A 225 11.60 -4.27 -22.33
C GLN A 225 11.83 -4.99 -20.99
N MET A 226 12.07 -6.31 -21.07
CA MET A 226 12.28 -7.19 -19.92
C MET A 226 13.35 -6.68 -18.95
N TRP A 227 14.34 -5.96 -19.49
CA TRP A 227 15.36 -5.30 -18.68
C TRP A 227 14.78 -4.25 -17.74
N ILE A 228 13.89 -3.36 -18.25
CA ILE A 228 13.27 -2.31 -17.43
C ILE A 228 12.36 -2.93 -16.40
N PHE A 229 11.59 -3.96 -16.78
CA PHE A 229 10.76 -4.73 -15.84
C PHE A 229 11.61 -5.35 -14.72
N ALA A 230 12.71 -6.03 -15.08
CA ALA A 230 13.60 -6.65 -14.11
C ALA A 230 14.21 -5.60 -13.16
N MET A 231 14.73 -4.51 -13.69
CA MET A 231 15.34 -3.43 -12.90
C MET A 231 14.33 -2.79 -11.94
N ALA A 232 13.13 -2.45 -12.42
CA ALA A 232 12.07 -1.89 -11.60
C ALA A 232 11.65 -2.85 -10.48
N THR A 233 11.51 -4.14 -10.81
CA THR A 233 11.14 -5.18 -9.84
C THR A 233 12.23 -5.39 -8.79
N VAL A 234 13.50 -5.43 -9.19
CA VAL A 234 14.63 -5.60 -8.24
C VAL A 234 14.71 -4.42 -7.28
N ILE A 235 14.69 -3.17 -7.79
CA ILE A 235 14.77 -1.99 -6.93
C ILE A 235 13.59 -1.94 -5.95
N ALA A 236 12.37 -2.17 -6.44
CA ALA A 236 11.20 -2.19 -5.59
C ALA A 236 11.25 -3.33 -4.57
N SER A 237 11.72 -4.53 -4.96
CA SER A 237 11.87 -5.67 -4.05
C SER A 237 12.84 -5.38 -2.91
N LEU A 238 13.97 -4.73 -3.18
CA LEU A 238 14.91 -4.29 -2.14
C LEU A 238 14.26 -3.30 -1.17
N ALA A 239 13.48 -2.35 -1.70
CA ALA A 239 12.75 -1.40 -0.87
C ALA A 239 11.67 -2.08 -0.01
N TRP A 240 10.93 -3.06 -0.56
CA TRP A 240 9.90 -3.80 0.17
C TRP A 240 10.49 -4.73 1.22
N LEU A 241 11.61 -5.38 0.92
CA LEU A 241 12.36 -6.21 1.87
C LEU A 241 12.82 -5.38 3.08
N GLY A 242 13.53 -4.28 2.84
CA GLY A 242 14.03 -3.42 3.92
C GLY A 242 12.90 -2.79 4.74
N MET A 243 11.85 -2.31 4.07
CA MET A 243 10.71 -1.67 4.73
C MET A 243 9.96 -2.63 5.65
N ASN A 244 9.62 -3.84 5.18
CA ASN A 244 8.84 -4.77 6.00
C ASN A 244 9.67 -5.36 7.14
N GLY A 245 10.98 -5.54 6.95
CA GLY A 245 11.90 -5.84 8.05
C GLY A 245 11.94 -4.74 9.10
N LEU A 246 12.00 -3.48 8.67
CA LEU A 246 11.97 -2.32 9.56
C LEU A 246 10.65 -2.23 10.33
N MET A 247 9.50 -2.40 9.65
CA MET A 247 8.17 -2.40 10.27
C MET A 247 7.98 -3.53 11.28
N ALA A 248 8.54 -4.71 11.02
CA ALA A 248 8.45 -5.83 11.96
C ALA A 248 9.22 -5.56 13.26
N ARG A 249 10.35 -4.87 13.18
CA ARG A 249 11.27 -4.67 14.31
C ARG A 249 11.03 -3.36 15.09
N SER A 250 10.67 -2.27 14.39
CA SER A 250 10.66 -0.93 15.01
C SER A 250 9.71 -0.77 16.20
N PRO A 251 8.46 -1.30 16.21
CA PRO A 251 7.59 -1.20 17.35
C PRO A 251 8.19 -1.83 18.62
N LEU A 252 8.86 -2.97 18.45
CA LEU A 252 9.49 -3.68 19.57
C LEU A 252 10.75 -3.00 20.05
N ALA A 253 11.56 -2.44 19.14
CA ALA A 253 12.71 -1.64 19.50
C ALA A 253 12.29 -0.41 20.33
N MET A 254 11.23 0.29 19.92
CA MET A 254 10.66 1.40 20.69
C MET A 254 10.16 0.98 22.07
N MET A 255 9.45 -0.15 22.17
CA MET A 255 9.00 -0.71 23.44
C MET A 255 10.20 -1.12 24.34
N GLY A 256 11.24 -1.71 23.75
CA GLY A 256 12.48 -2.05 24.44
C GLY A 256 13.24 -0.84 25.03
N CYS A 257 13.08 0.32 24.39
CA CYS A 257 13.58 1.61 24.92
C CYS A 257 12.62 2.26 25.93
N GLY A 258 11.56 1.57 26.39
CA GLY A 258 10.58 2.06 27.34
C GLY A 258 9.56 3.05 26.77
N LEU A 259 9.49 3.20 25.44
CA LEU A 259 8.48 4.04 24.79
C LEU A 259 7.10 3.33 24.86
N GLY A 260 6.13 4.02 25.43
CA GLY A 260 4.77 3.50 25.56
C GLY A 260 4.08 3.33 24.19
N LEU A 261 2.99 2.55 24.19
CA LEU A 261 2.23 2.22 22.98
C LEU A 261 1.79 3.47 22.19
N SER A 262 1.34 4.52 22.88
CA SER A 262 0.88 5.76 22.23
C SER A 262 1.99 6.48 21.46
N LEU A 263 3.21 6.56 22.02
CA LEU A 263 4.36 7.17 21.36
C LEU A 263 4.82 6.32 20.17
N SER A 264 4.84 5.00 20.34
CA SER A 264 5.17 4.06 19.26
C SER A 264 4.15 4.13 18.13
N ALA A 265 2.86 4.22 18.44
CA ALA A 265 1.79 4.38 17.46
C ALA A 265 1.91 5.72 16.71
N PHE A 266 2.27 6.80 17.40
CA PHE A 266 2.52 8.10 16.76
C PHE A 266 3.68 8.04 15.76
N ALA A 267 4.83 7.47 16.17
CA ALA A 267 6.00 7.31 15.29
C ALA A 267 5.68 6.45 14.06
N MET A 268 4.94 5.34 14.27
CA MET A 268 4.50 4.47 13.17
C MET A 268 3.50 5.17 12.24
N ALA A 269 2.60 5.99 12.75
CA ALA A 269 1.67 6.74 11.92
C ALA A 269 2.37 7.81 11.08
N ALA A 270 3.34 8.53 11.64
CA ALA A 270 4.17 9.47 10.91
C ALA A 270 4.94 8.76 9.78
N HIS A 271 5.52 7.60 10.09
CA HIS A 271 6.18 6.73 9.13
C HIS A 271 5.26 6.29 7.98
N LEU A 272 4.10 5.73 8.31
CA LEU A 272 3.13 5.25 7.33
C LEU A 272 2.55 6.39 6.49
N SER A 273 2.34 7.57 7.07
CA SER A 273 1.95 8.76 6.32
C SER A 273 3.03 9.17 5.33
N ALA A 274 4.30 9.15 5.76
CA ALA A 274 5.43 9.47 4.91
C ALA A 274 5.58 8.49 3.73
N MET A 275 5.19 7.22 3.87
CA MET A 275 5.19 6.24 2.78
C MET A 275 4.31 6.67 1.59
N TYR A 276 3.20 7.33 1.85
CA TYR A 276 2.24 7.75 0.82
C TYR A 276 2.42 9.21 0.40
N TRP A 277 3.09 10.03 1.22
CA TRP A 277 3.29 11.45 0.94
C TRP A 277 3.93 11.75 -0.42
N PRO A 278 4.90 10.96 -0.93
CA PRO A 278 5.46 11.17 -2.26
C PRO A 278 4.42 11.25 -3.38
N GLY A 279 3.25 10.61 -3.21
CA GLY A 279 2.15 10.68 -4.18
C GLY A 279 1.72 12.09 -4.54
N PHE A 280 1.83 13.05 -3.62
CA PHE A 280 1.48 14.44 -3.86
C PHE A 280 2.57 15.22 -4.62
N THR A 281 3.84 14.85 -4.47
CA THR A 281 4.99 15.58 -5.03
C THR A 281 5.65 14.87 -6.20
N ILE A 282 5.40 13.57 -6.35
CA ILE A 282 6.16 12.69 -7.24
C ILE A 282 6.02 13.04 -8.72
N GLY A 283 4.88 13.56 -9.15
CA GLY A 283 4.67 13.94 -10.55
C GLY A 283 5.67 14.97 -11.04
N HIS A 284 6.05 15.93 -10.18
CA HIS A 284 7.08 16.91 -10.47
C HIS A 284 8.49 16.27 -10.50
N VAL A 285 8.78 15.45 -9.50
CA VAL A 285 10.08 14.75 -9.40
C VAL A 285 10.31 13.82 -10.59
N LEU A 286 9.32 12.98 -10.95
CA LEU A 286 9.42 12.07 -12.08
C LEU A 286 9.65 12.77 -13.42
N LYS A 287 9.06 13.95 -13.60
CA LYS A 287 9.24 14.76 -14.81
C LYS A 287 10.70 15.21 -14.99
N HIS A 288 11.37 15.56 -13.89
CA HIS A 288 12.72 16.14 -13.95
C HIS A 288 13.83 15.09 -13.93
N ILE A 289 13.71 14.06 -13.12
CA ILE A 289 14.79 13.09 -12.92
C ILE A 289 14.45 11.66 -13.37
N GLY A 290 13.19 11.40 -13.74
CA GLY A 290 12.73 10.09 -14.21
C GLY A 290 12.60 9.03 -13.11
N GLY A 291 11.96 7.91 -13.45
CA GLY A 291 11.61 6.85 -12.50
C GLY A 291 12.82 6.14 -11.86
N THR A 292 13.85 5.89 -12.66
CA THR A 292 15.05 5.17 -12.18
C THR A 292 15.77 5.94 -11.08
N ILE A 293 16.08 7.22 -11.33
CA ILE A 293 16.80 8.04 -10.34
C ILE A 293 15.92 8.25 -9.10
N THR A 294 14.62 8.50 -9.30
CA THR A 294 13.66 8.60 -8.19
C THR A 294 13.67 7.36 -7.31
N SER A 295 13.66 6.16 -7.91
CA SER A 295 13.68 4.90 -7.17
C SER A 295 14.97 4.68 -6.41
N LEU A 296 16.12 5.02 -7.00
CA LEU A 296 17.43 4.90 -6.35
C LEU A 296 17.59 5.87 -5.18
N ILE A 297 17.14 7.13 -5.35
CA ILE A 297 17.09 8.09 -4.22
C ILE A 297 16.17 7.56 -3.11
N GLY A 298 15.01 7.02 -3.48
CA GLY A 298 14.10 6.41 -2.51
C GLY A 298 14.73 5.26 -1.74
N LEU A 299 15.45 4.35 -2.42
CA LEU A 299 16.15 3.25 -1.79
C LEU A 299 17.29 3.74 -0.87
N PHE A 300 18.01 4.77 -1.27
CA PHE A 300 19.03 5.42 -0.43
C PHE A 300 18.43 6.01 0.85
N LEU A 301 17.33 6.77 0.76
CA LEU A 301 16.66 7.36 1.91
C LEU A 301 16.10 6.28 2.84
N LEU A 302 15.51 5.21 2.29
CA LEU A 302 15.05 4.07 3.08
C LEU A 302 16.20 3.43 3.88
N THR A 303 17.33 3.21 3.22
CA THR A 303 18.52 2.61 3.85
C THR A 303 19.07 3.54 4.93
N LEU A 304 19.20 4.83 4.64
CA LEU A 304 19.67 5.83 5.59
C LEU A 304 18.79 5.90 6.84
N GLY A 305 17.47 6.01 6.65
CA GLY A 305 16.52 6.01 7.75
C GLY A 305 16.50 4.69 8.53
N GLY A 306 16.55 3.55 7.83
CA GLY A 306 16.60 2.22 8.45
C GLY A 306 17.86 2.00 9.30
N ILE A 307 19.02 2.42 8.82
CA ILE A 307 20.26 2.40 9.62
C ILE A 307 20.14 3.38 10.79
N GLY A 308 19.61 4.58 10.56
CA GLY A 308 19.41 5.58 11.59
C GLY A 308 18.61 5.07 12.79
N VAL A 309 17.57 4.25 12.54
CA VAL A 309 16.73 3.64 13.60
C VAL A 309 17.56 2.80 14.58
N LEU A 310 18.64 2.17 14.13
CA LEU A 310 19.47 1.31 14.99
C LEU A 310 20.20 2.07 16.10
N PHE A 311 20.34 3.38 15.96
CA PHE A 311 21.05 4.24 16.90
C PHE A 311 20.10 5.13 17.75
N GLN A 312 18.79 4.89 17.65
CA GLN A 312 17.81 5.72 18.38
C GLN A 312 17.35 5.02 19.67
N ASN A 313 17.10 5.85 20.67
CA ASN A 313 16.52 5.45 21.94
C ASN A 313 15.41 6.42 22.42
N GLU A 314 15.16 7.48 21.66
CA GLU A 314 14.15 8.50 21.94
C GLU A 314 13.10 8.56 20.83
N VAL A 315 11.86 8.93 21.20
CA VAL A 315 10.71 8.98 20.27
C VAL A 315 10.97 9.91 19.08
N VAL A 316 11.62 11.05 19.28
CA VAL A 316 11.89 12.02 18.20
C VAL A 316 12.84 11.42 17.17
N GLY A 317 13.94 10.81 17.63
CA GLY A 317 14.90 10.14 16.76
C GLY A 317 14.27 9.00 15.96
N PHE A 318 13.51 8.10 16.63
CA PHE A 318 12.74 7.05 15.94
C PHE A 318 11.80 7.64 14.89
N THR A 319 11.01 8.66 15.26
CA THR A 319 10.03 9.27 14.35
C THR A 319 10.70 9.87 13.12
N LEU A 320 11.80 10.60 13.27
CA LEU A 320 12.54 11.21 12.17
C LEU A 320 13.12 10.14 11.23
N CYS A 321 13.82 9.14 11.78
CA CYS A 321 14.44 8.09 11.00
C CYS A 321 13.41 7.24 10.27
N LEU A 322 12.30 6.87 10.94
CA LEU A 322 11.20 6.14 10.34
C LEU A 322 10.49 6.97 9.26
N THR A 323 10.29 8.27 9.46
CA THR A 323 9.69 9.16 8.46
C THR A 323 10.54 9.24 7.20
N VAL A 324 11.87 9.39 7.34
CA VAL A 324 12.81 9.36 6.20
C VAL A 324 12.75 8.02 5.47
N ALA A 325 12.76 6.90 6.21
CA ALA A 325 12.66 5.57 5.64
C ALA A 325 11.32 5.37 4.89
N GLY A 326 10.21 5.81 5.48
CA GLY A 326 8.88 5.72 4.87
C GLY A 326 8.79 6.51 3.57
N TYR A 327 9.24 7.77 3.59
CA TYR A 327 9.28 8.61 2.39
C TYR A 327 10.14 7.98 1.29
N GLY A 328 11.31 7.43 1.66
CA GLY A 328 12.20 6.71 0.76
C GLY A 328 11.52 5.50 0.11
N TRP A 329 10.80 4.69 0.88
CA TRP A 329 10.03 3.57 0.33
C TRP A 329 8.95 4.03 -0.66
N GLY A 330 8.23 5.10 -0.34
CA GLY A 330 7.24 5.68 -1.24
C GLY A 330 7.83 6.12 -2.57
N MET A 331 8.97 6.83 -2.53
CA MET A 331 9.70 7.23 -3.74
C MET A 331 10.18 6.02 -4.55
N ALA A 332 10.77 5.01 -3.88
CA ALA A 332 11.26 3.81 -4.55
C ALA A 332 10.13 3.05 -5.25
N THR A 333 9.00 2.87 -4.55
CA THR A 333 7.84 2.14 -5.08
C THR A 333 7.17 2.87 -6.24
N ILE A 334 6.94 4.19 -6.13
CA ILE A 334 6.31 4.97 -7.21
C ILE A 334 7.25 5.11 -8.39
N GLY A 335 8.53 5.36 -8.15
CA GLY A 335 9.53 5.45 -9.22
C GLY A 335 9.63 4.15 -10.01
N ALA A 336 9.66 2.99 -9.34
CA ALA A 336 9.64 1.69 -9.99
C ALA A 336 8.32 1.46 -10.76
N THR A 337 7.18 1.85 -10.19
CA THR A 337 5.90 1.80 -10.89
C THR A 337 5.93 2.64 -12.16
N ALA A 338 6.48 3.85 -12.10
CA ALA A 338 6.63 4.73 -13.28
C ALA A 338 7.54 4.11 -14.35
N MET A 339 8.61 3.39 -13.95
CA MET A 339 9.46 2.66 -14.90
C MET A 339 8.69 1.58 -15.64
N LEU A 340 7.87 0.79 -14.93
CA LEU A 340 7.04 -0.27 -15.52
C LEU A 340 6.11 0.28 -16.61
N HIS A 341 5.57 1.47 -16.37
CA HIS A 341 4.56 2.06 -17.25
C HIS A 341 5.13 2.98 -18.35
N LYS A 342 6.43 3.29 -18.30
CA LYS A 342 7.09 4.14 -19.30
C LYS A 342 7.47 3.40 -20.58
N ALA A 343 7.86 2.13 -20.48
CA ALA A 343 8.48 1.42 -21.61
C ALA A 343 7.45 0.87 -22.60
N ASP A 344 6.37 0.29 -22.10
CA ASP A 344 5.21 -0.25 -22.84
C ASP A 344 4.13 -0.59 -21.83
N GLN A 345 2.91 -0.82 -22.31
CA GLN A 345 1.83 -1.19 -21.38
C GLN A 345 2.08 -2.59 -20.80
N PRO A 346 2.40 -2.70 -19.49
CA PRO A 346 2.65 -3.99 -18.88
C PRO A 346 1.37 -4.85 -18.92
N SER A 347 1.51 -6.12 -19.29
CA SER A 347 0.39 -7.04 -19.22
C SER A 347 -0.08 -7.25 -17.78
N ALA A 348 -1.34 -7.71 -17.61
CA ALA A 348 -1.88 -8.06 -16.30
C ALA A 348 -0.98 -9.07 -15.57
N VAL A 349 -0.41 -10.04 -16.29
CA VAL A 349 0.52 -11.04 -15.74
C VAL A 349 1.81 -10.39 -15.26
N MET A 350 2.38 -9.43 -15.99
CA MET A 350 3.59 -8.72 -15.58
C MET A 350 3.35 -7.91 -14.30
N LEU A 351 2.23 -7.19 -14.20
CA LEU A 351 1.88 -6.43 -13.00
C LEU A 351 1.67 -7.36 -11.79
N ALA A 352 0.93 -8.46 -11.99
CA ALA A 352 0.73 -9.46 -10.95
C ALA A 352 2.06 -10.07 -10.48
N SER A 353 2.92 -10.45 -11.42
CA SER A 353 4.24 -11.03 -11.11
C SER A 353 5.11 -10.04 -10.34
N HIS A 354 5.14 -8.77 -10.77
CA HIS A 354 5.86 -7.71 -10.05
C HIS A 354 5.38 -7.63 -8.61
N ASP A 355 4.07 -7.49 -8.37
CA ASP A 355 3.53 -7.32 -7.03
C ASP A 355 3.72 -8.56 -6.15
N VAL A 356 3.55 -9.77 -6.69
CA VAL A 356 3.84 -11.02 -5.96
C VAL A 356 5.32 -11.07 -5.53
N ILE A 357 6.24 -10.72 -6.41
CA ILE A 357 7.68 -10.68 -6.07
C ILE A 357 7.96 -9.65 -4.97
N LEU A 358 7.30 -8.48 -4.99
CA LEU A 358 7.42 -7.49 -3.91
C LEU A 358 6.95 -8.05 -2.56
N PHE A 359 5.84 -8.77 -2.52
CA PHE A 359 5.36 -9.38 -1.27
C PHE A 359 6.22 -10.53 -0.79
N ILE A 360 6.80 -11.33 -1.71
CA ILE A 360 7.81 -12.34 -1.35
C ILE A 360 9.04 -11.66 -0.75
N ALA A 361 9.52 -10.56 -1.33
CA ALA A 361 10.62 -9.78 -0.78
C ALA A 361 10.27 -9.19 0.60
N ALA A 362 9.04 -8.67 0.78
CA ALA A 362 8.53 -8.19 2.06
C ALA A 362 8.56 -9.30 3.13
N LEU A 363 8.04 -10.48 2.78
CA LEU A 363 8.03 -11.65 3.66
C LEU A 363 9.46 -12.07 4.04
N THR A 364 10.37 -12.07 3.07
CA THR A 364 11.80 -12.35 3.30
C THR A 364 12.39 -11.34 4.29
N GLY A 365 12.08 -10.06 4.15
CA GLY A 365 12.51 -9.00 5.07
C GLY A 365 12.04 -9.25 6.51
N VAL A 366 10.78 -9.65 6.68
CA VAL A 366 10.23 -10.01 8.00
C VAL A 366 10.93 -11.23 8.59
N VAL A 367 11.23 -12.25 7.79
CA VAL A 367 11.94 -13.47 8.26
C VAL A 367 13.36 -13.15 8.70
N ILE A 368 14.07 -12.28 7.95
CA ILE A 368 15.47 -11.93 8.23
C ILE A 368 15.58 -11.01 9.45
N PHE A 369 14.74 -9.98 9.52
CA PHE A 369 14.88 -8.88 10.49
C PHE A 369 13.85 -8.92 11.62
N GLY A 370 12.74 -9.64 11.47
CA GLY A 370 11.63 -9.68 12.43
C GLY A 370 11.74 -10.76 13.51
N ARG A 371 12.88 -11.41 13.67
CA ARG A 371 13.12 -12.32 14.79
C ARG A 371 13.32 -11.52 16.08
N PHE A 372 12.59 -11.92 17.12
CA PHE A 372 12.56 -11.28 18.44
C PHE A 372 13.50 -11.97 19.41
#